data_5e29fa1bc924d971e8f3ae026d21ff7d
#
_entry.id   5e29fa1bc924d971e8f3ae026d21ff7d
#
_cell.length_a   1.000
_cell.length_b   1.000
_cell.length_c   1.000
_cell.angle_alpha   90.00
_cell.angle_beta   90.00
_cell.angle_gamma   90.00
#
_symmetry.space_group_name_H-M   'P 1'
#
loop_
_entity.id
_entity.type
_entity.pdbx_description
1 polymer ?
#
loop_
_entity_poly.entity_id
_entity_poly.type
_entity_poly.pdbx_seq_one_letter_code
_entity_poly.pdbx_strand_id
1 'polypeptide(L)'
;IVELEFRWAANARIHWAQVALTPTALPAPRTVRLAAVHFVPRSARTPEARRAAFVPLIADAGRQRADFVVLPEVVTFGGGSTYAGVAEPIPGPSTEFFGALAKEHNLYLVPGLVEREGHLIYNVAVLIGPDGRLIGKYRKICLPRAEIEAGITPGHEYPVFPTRFGTVGL
;
A
#
# COMPACT_ATOMS: atom_id res chain seq x y z
N ILE A 1 27.90 15.33 -5.22
CA ILE A 1 28.55 14.10 -5.73
C ILE A 1 27.49 13.36 -6.51
N VAL A 2 27.80 12.96 -7.73
CA VAL A 2 26.99 12.04 -8.55
C VAL A 2 27.76 10.76 -8.64
N GLU A 3 27.13 9.64 -8.26
CA GLU A 3 27.73 8.32 -8.22
C GLU A 3 26.89 7.37 -9.07
N LEU A 4 27.54 6.65 -9.99
CA LEU A 4 26.92 5.63 -10.81
C LEU A 4 27.44 4.28 -10.31
N GLU A 5 26.57 3.49 -9.70
CA GLU A 5 26.94 2.21 -9.09
C GLU A 5 26.28 1.03 -9.80
N PHE A 6 27.03 -0.06 -9.89
CA PHE A 6 26.54 -1.37 -10.27
C PHE A 6 27.10 -2.41 -9.31
N ARG A 7 26.24 -2.99 -8.49
CA ARG A 7 26.65 -3.93 -7.44
C ARG A 7 25.89 -5.26 -7.55
N TRP A 8 26.47 -6.30 -6.99
CA TRP A 8 25.84 -7.60 -6.72
C TRP A 8 25.50 -8.46 -7.94
N ALA A 9 26.03 -8.18 -9.10
CA ALA A 9 25.82 -8.99 -10.30
C ALA A 9 27.12 -9.62 -10.76
N ALA A 10 27.36 -10.87 -10.43
CA ALA A 10 28.51 -11.62 -10.91
C ALA A 10 28.45 -11.80 -12.43
N ASN A 11 29.58 -11.60 -13.11
CA ASN A 11 29.75 -11.78 -14.57
C ASN A 11 28.85 -10.89 -15.44
N ALA A 12 28.30 -9.80 -14.89
CA ALA A 12 27.55 -8.84 -15.66
C ALA A 12 28.39 -7.64 -16.08
N ARG A 13 27.95 -6.96 -17.14
CA ARG A 13 28.55 -5.71 -17.63
C ARG A 13 27.48 -4.65 -17.76
N ILE A 14 27.83 -3.45 -17.36
CA ILE A 14 26.99 -2.27 -17.59
C ILE A 14 27.77 -1.29 -18.46
N HIS A 15 27.09 -0.72 -19.45
CA HIS A 15 27.67 0.33 -20.29
C HIS A 15 26.94 1.64 -19.98
N TRP A 16 27.66 2.59 -19.40
CA TRP A 16 27.18 3.93 -19.19
C TRP A 16 27.51 4.77 -20.43
N ALA A 17 26.49 5.29 -21.09
CA ALA A 17 26.64 6.13 -22.28
C ALA A 17 25.88 7.43 -22.13
N GLN A 18 26.37 8.50 -22.74
CA GLN A 18 25.74 9.83 -22.78
C GLN A 18 25.40 10.37 -21.39
N VAL A 19 26.24 10.10 -20.39
CA VAL A 19 26.07 10.65 -19.04
C VAL A 19 26.31 12.16 -19.11
N ALA A 20 25.31 12.95 -18.77
CA ALA A 20 25.38 14.40 -18.75
C ALA A 20 24.83 14.96 -17.43
N LEU A 21 25.47 15.98 -16.91
CA LEU A 21 24.98 16.78 -15.80
C LEU A 21 24.69 18.18 -16.31
N THR A 22 23.42 18.53 -16.35
CA THR A 22 22.96 19.84 -16.85
C THR A 22 22.40 20.65 -15.71
N PRO A 23 22.85 21.90 -15.48
CA PRO A 23 22.21 22.81 -14.54
C PRO A 23 20.75 23.02 -14.92
N THR A 24 19.85 22.87 -13.95
CA THR A 24 18.43 23.13 -14.15
C THR A 24 17.87 23.96 -13.00
N ALA A 25 16.83 24.72 -13.27
CA ALA A 25 16.13 25.42 -12.20
C ALA A 25 15.50 24.41 -11.23
N LEU A 26 15.53 24.71 -9.94
CA LEU A 26 14.86 23.89 -8.95
C LEU A 26 13.35 23.88 -9.25
N PRO A 27 12.71 22.72 -9.29
CA PRO A 27 11.27 22.67 -9.42
C PRO A 27 10.60 23.32 -8.20
N ALA A 28 9.44 23.91 -8.41
CA ALA A 28 8.66 24.43 -7.29
C ALA A 28 8.40 23.32 -6.25
N PRO A 29 8.56 23.61 -4.95
CA PRO A 29 8.33 22.60 -3.91
C PRO A 29 6.88 22.12 -3.95
N ARG A 30 6.71 20.81 -3.89
CA ARG A 30 5.39 20.17 -3.79
C ARG A 30 5.24 19.65 -2.37
N THR A 31 4.17 20.09 -1.70
CA THR A 31 3.87 19.69 -0.34
C THR A 31 2.80 18.60 -0.34
N VAL A 32 3.04 17.54 0.41
CA VAL A 32 2.09 16.43 0.64
C VAL A 32 1.95 16.25 2.14
N ARG A 33 0.72 16.22 2.63
CA ARG A 33 0.43 15.91 4.04
C ARG A 33 0.15 14.43 4.18
N LEU A 34 1.05 13.73 4.84
CA LEU A 34 0.95 12.28 5.09
C LEU A 34 0.37 12.03 6.47
N ALA A 35 -0.50 11.04 6.58
CA ALA A 35 -0.98 10.48 7.85
C ALA A 35 -0.68 8.98 7.90
N ALA A 36 -0.01 8.54 8.96
CA ALA A 36 0.19 7.12 9.25
C ALA A 36 -0.66 6.73 10.45
N VAL A 37 -1.51 5.72 10.27
CA VAL A 37 -2.38 5.20 11.32
C VAL A 37 -1.69 4.02 12.00
N HIS A 38 -1.38 4.16 13.29
CA HIS A 38 -0.89 3.08 14.14
C HIS A 38 -1.98 2.64 15.10
N PHE A 39 -2.78 1.64 14.68
CA PHE A 39 -3.93 1.18 15.43
C PHE A 39 -4.21 -0.31 15.21
N VAL A 40 -4.55 -1.04 16.27
CA VAL A 40 -4.97 -2.43 16.23
C VAL A 40 -6.35 -2.57 16.90
N PRO A 41 -7.42 -2.88 16.15
CA PRO A 41 -8.78 -3.00 16.70
C PRO A 41 -8.96 -4.32 17.45
N ARG A 42 -8.44 -4.41 18.67
CA ARG A 42 -8.39 -5.65 19.49
C ARG A 42 -9.76 -6.23 19.84
N SER A 43 -10.80 -5.39 19.97
CA SER A 43 -12.18 -5.80 20.28
C SER A 43 -12.96 -6.28 19.07
N ALA A 44 -12.54 -5.90 17.85
CA ALA A 44 -13.24 -6.26 16.63
C ALA A 44 -12.87 -7.70 16.20
N ARG A 45 -13.89 -8.54 16.03
CA ARG A 45 -13.71 -9.98 15.74
C ARG A 45 -13.95 -10.36 14.29
N THR A 46 -14.67 -9.54 13.52
CA THR A 46 -14.97 -9.81 12.11
C THR A 46 -14.25 -8.83 11.20
N PRO A 47 -13.97 -9.17 9.93
CA PRO A 47 -13.39 -8.25 8.95
C PRO A 47 -14.15 -6.93 8.84
N GLU A 48 -15.50 -6.96 8.88
CA GLU A 48 -16.37 -5.79 8.80
C GLU A 48 -16.16 -4.88 10.01
N ALA A 49 -16.20 -5.44 11.22
CA ALA A 49 -16.00 -4.69 12.46
C ALA A 49 -14.59 -4.09 12.52
N ARG A 50 -13.59 -4.81 11.99
CA ARG A 50 -12.22 -4.34 11.92
C ARG A 50 -12.07 -3.18 10.94
N ARG A 51 -12.66 -3.25 9.75
CA ARG A 51 -12.70 -2.11 8.80
C ARG A 51 -13.37 -0.90 9.42
N ALA A 52 -14.54 -1.09 10.03
CA ALA A 52 -15.31 -0.01 10.65
C ALA A 52 -14.53 0.73 11.75
N ALA A 53 -13.64 0.04 12.47
CA ALA A 53 -12.83 0.64 13.52
C ALA A 53 -11.83 1.69 13.01
N PHE A 54 -11.50 1.69 11.71
CA PHE A 54 -10.62 2.70 11.09
C PHE A 54 -11.36 3.96 10.64
N VAL A 55 -12.70 3.94 10.53
CA VAL A 55 -13.50 5.08 10.06
C VAL A 55 -13.17 6.38 10.80
N PRO A 56 -13.20 6.42 12.15
CA PRO A 56 -12.95 7.67 12.87
C PRO A 56 -11.52 8.21 12.67
N LEU A 57 -10.55 7.31 12.46
CA LEU A 57 -9.15 7.67 12.24
C LEU A 57 -8.92 8.25 10.84
N ILE A 58 -9.56 7.66 9.81
CA ILE A 58 -9.54 8.18 8.44
C ILE A 58 -10.26 9.53 8.38
N ALA A 59 -11.41 9.65 9.02
CA ALA A 59 -12.17 10.91 9.10
C ALA A 59 -11.36 12.01 9.81
N ASP A 60 -10.61 11.65 10.86
CA ASP A 60 -9.73 12.60 11.54
C ASP A 60 -8.58 13.08 10.63
N ALA A 61 -7.94 12.17 9.90
CA ALA A 61 -6.93 12.53 8.91
C ALA A 61 -7.51 13.45 7.81
N GLY A 62 -8.75 13.17 7.36
CA GLY A 62 -9.48 14.03 6.41
C GLY A 62 -9.73 15.42 6.96
N ARG A 63 -10.18 15.57 8.22
CA ARG A 63 -10.35 16.87 8.89
C ARG A 63 -9.02 17.65 8.97
N GLN A 64 -7.92 16.96 9.16
CA GLN A 64 -6.58 17.53 9.17
C GLN A 64 -6.02 17.79 7.77
N ARG A 65 -6.82 17.57 6.71
CA ARG A 65 -6.45 17.74 5.31
C ARG A 65 -5.25 16.89 4.90
N ALA A 66 -5.21 15.64 5.38
CA ALA A 66 -4.24 14.69 4.87
C ALA A 66 -4.50 14.42 3.37
N ASP A 67 -3.45 14.41 2.60
CA ASP A 67 -3.50 14.07 1.16
C ASP A 67 -3.38 12.56 0.95
N PHE A 68 -2.66 11.89 1.86
CA PHE A 68 -2.30 10.49 1.75
C PHE A 68 -2.35 9.84 3.15
N VAL A 69 -3.13 8.77 3.29
CA VAL A 69 -3.31 8.05 4.56
C VAL A 69 -2.87 6.60 4.40
N VAL A 70 -1.99 6.14 5.27
CA VAL A 70 -1.52 4.76 5.31
C VAL A 70 -2.10 4.08 6.55
N LEU A 71 -2.77 2.96 6.35
CA LEU A 71 -3.29 2.09 7.40
C LEU A 71 -2.31 0.94 7.66
N PRO A 72 -2.45 0.22 8.79
CA PRO A 72 -1.61 -0.93 9.10
C PRO A 72 -1.73 -2.06 8.08
N GLU A 73 -0.76 -2.97 8.15
CA GLU A 73 -0.75 -4.24 7.45
C GLU A 73 -1.96 -5.10 7.85
N VAL A 74 -2.55 -5.81 6.90
CA VAL A 74 -3.63 -6.81 7.08
C VAL A 74 -4.74 -6.37 8.04
N VAL A 75 -5.33 -5.18 7.80
CA VAL A 75 -6.30 -4.54 8.72
C VAL A 75 -7.52 -5.40 9.04
N THR A 76 -7.89 -6.34 8.17
CA THR A 76 -9.02 -7.26 8.36
C THR A 76 -8.65 -8.52 9.14
N PHE A 77 -7.35 -8.81 9.31
CA PHE A 77 -6.86 -10.00 10.01
C PHE A 77 -6.79 -9.79 11.53
N GLY A 78 -7.22 -10.77 12.30
CA GLY A 78 -7.13 -10.78 13.76
C GLY A 78 -8.38 -11.39 14.41
N GLY A 79 -8.44 -11.33 15.74
CA GLY A 79 -9.59 -11.88 16.47
C GLY A 79 -9.69 -13.41 16.44
N GLY A 80 -8.60 -14.13 16.13
CA GLY A 80 -8.59 -15.59 15.97
C GLY A 80 -8.86 -16.06 14.55
N SER A 81 -8.89 -15.14 13.56
CA SER A 81 -9.03 -15.51 12.15
C SER A 81 -7.74 -16.13 11.59
N THR A 82 -7.87 -16.81 10.45
CA THR A 82 -6.75 -17.23 9.61
C THR A 82 -6.61 -16.28 8.41
N TYR A 83 -5.43 -16.23 7.78
CA TYR A 83 -5.26 -15.47 6.53
C TYR A 83 -6.25 -15.95 5.46
N ALA A 84 -6.40 -17.26 5.29
CA ALA A 84 -7.35 -17.81 4.35
C ALA A 84 -8.81 -17.42 4.66
N GLY A 85 -9.16 -17.28 5.94
CA GLY A 85 -10.52 -16.92 6.38
C GLY A 85 -10.89 -15.47 6.14
N VAL A 86 -9.91 -14.57 6.02
CA VAL A 86 -10.14 -13.13 5.77
C VAL A 86 -9.73 -12.70 4.36
N ALA A 87 -9.19 -13.63 3.57
CA ALA A 87 -8.75 -13.33 2.20
C ALA A 87 -9.94 -13.07 1.29
N GLU A 88 -9.89 -11.98 0.56
CA GLU A 88 -10.93 -11.52 -0.37
C GLU A 88 -10.34 -11.18 -1.75
N PRO A 89 -11.15 -11.17 -2.82
CA PRO A 89 -10.67 -10.69 -4.11
C PRO A 89 -10.31 -9.20 -4.03
N ILE A 90 -9.40 -8.77 -4.89
CA ILE A 90 -9.07 -7.35 -5.07
C ILE A 90 -9.24 -6.98 -6.55
N PRO A 91 -10.22 -6.11 -6.90
CA PRO A 91 -11.16 -5.41 -6.00
C PRO A 91 -12.16 -6.33 -5.30
N GLY A 92 -12.64 -5.89 -4.12
CA GLY A 92 -13.58 -6.63 -3.30
C GLY A 92 -14.11 -5.80 -2.11
N PRO A 93 -14.78 -6.42 -1.15
CA PRO A 93 -15.52 -5.70 -0.10
C PRO A 93 -14.71 -4.67 0.68
N SER A 94 -13.43 -4.95 0.98
CA SER A 94 -12.59 -3.97 1.69
C SER A 94 -12.15 -2.82 0.81
N THR A 95 -11.83 -3.07 -0.46
CA THR A 95 -11.46 -1.99 -1.40
C THR A 95 -12.65 -1.09 -1.70
N GLU A 96 -13.87 -1.63 -1.77
CA GLU A 96 -15.09 -0.84 -1.91
C GLU A 96 -15.35 0.03 -0.67
N PHE A 97 -15.25 -0.57 0.52
CA PHE A 97 -15.43 0.13 1.78
C PHE A 97 -14.44 1.29 1.95
N PHE A 98 -13.15 1.02 1.78
CA PHE A 98 -12.11 2.05 1.89
C PHE A 98 -12.14 3.04 0.72
N GLY A 99 -12.62 2.62 -0.45
CA GLY A 99 -12.86 3.47 -1.61
C GLY A 99 -13.90 4.54 -1.32
N ALA A 100 -15.00 4.19 -0.66
CA ALA A 100 -16.00 5.15 -0.25
C ALA A 100 -15.41 6.23 0.68
N LEU A 101 -14.59 5.83 1.66
CA LEU A 101 -13.93 6.76 2.59
C LEU A 101 -12.87 7.63 1.89
N ALA A 102 -12.07 7.05 0.99
CA ALA A 102 -11.08 7.80 0.21
C ALA A 102 -11.75 8.90 -0.62
N LYS A 103 -12.90 8.59 -1.23
CA LYS A 103 -13.69 9.54 -2.00
C LYS A 103 -14.36 10.60 -1.11
N GLU A 104 -14.97 10.20 0.01
CA GLU A 104 -15.62 11.11 0.96
C GLU A 104 -14.65 12.19 1.46
N HIS A 105 -13.42 11.79 1.78
CA HIS A 105 -12.40 12.69 2.33
C HIS A 105 -11.42 13.24 1.29
N ASN A 106 -11.59 12.91 0.00
CA ASN A 106 -10.75 13.36 -1.12
C ASN A 106 -9.25 13.13 -0.89
N LEU A 107 -8.89 11.92 -0.45
CA LEU A 107 -7.51 11.54 -0.11
C LEU A 107 -7.11 10.22 -0.77
N TYR A 108 -5.81 9.99 -0.88
CA TYR A 108 -5.28 8.66 -1.20
C TYR A 108 -5.26 7.81 0.07
N LEU A 109 -5.68 6.54 -0.05
CA LEU A 109 -5.74 5.62 1.07
C LEU A 109 -4.98 4.33 0.75
N VAL A 110 -4.13 3.88 1.68
CA VAL A 110 -3.37 2.64 1.55
C VAL A 110 -3.69 1.71 2.71
N PRO A 111 -4.71 0.86 2.61
CA PRO A 111 -4.91 -0.25 3.54
C PRO A 111 -4.06 -1.46 3.18
N GLY A 112 -3.52 -2.14 4.20
CA GLY A 112 -2.98 -3.48 4.08
C GLY A 112 -4.11 -4.51 4.17
N LEU A 113 -4.18 -5.45 3.22
CA LEU A 113 -5.24 -6.44 3.10
C LEU A 113 -4.68 -7.85 2.88
N VAL A 114 -5.56 -8.84 2.89
CA VAL A 114 -5.25 -10.20 2.47
C VAL A 114 -6.02 -10.49 1.19
N GLU A 115 -5.30 -10.67 0.09
CA GLU A 115 -5.87 -10.96 -1.22
C GLU A 115 -6.05 -12.46 -1.45
N ARG A 116 -7.14 -12.83 -2.11
CA ARG A 116 -7.35 -14.15 -2.70
C ARG A 116 -7.40 -14.04 -4.23
N GLU A 117 -6.51 -14.76 -4.89
CA GLU A 117 -6.52 -14.92 -6.34
C GLU A 117 -6.51 -16.42 -6.68
N GLY A 118 -7.66 -16.96 -7.07
CA GLY A 118 -7.83 -18.40 -7.23
C GLY A 118 -7.58 -19.14 -5.93
N HIS A 119 -6.58 -20.02 -5.93
CA HIS A 119 -6.16 -20.78 -4.75
C HIS A 119 -5.02 -20.12 -3.96
N LEU A 120 -4.46 -19.03 -4.48
CA LEU A 120 -3.34 -18.33 -3.86
C LEU A 120 -3.83 -17.21 -2.94
N ILE A 121 -3.05 -16.96 -1.89
CA ILE A 121 -3.32 -15.92 -0.89
C ILE A 121 -2.08 -15.03 -0.78
N TYR A 122 -2.30 -13.70 -0.78
CA TYR A 122 -1.23 -12.72 -0.71
C TYR A 122 -1.46 -11.72 0.41
N ASN A 123 -0.38 -11.29 1.04
CA ASN A 123 -0.36 -10.10 1.88
C ASN A 123 -0.12 -8.90 0.96
N VAL A 124 -1.04 -7.95 0.93
CA VAL A 124 -1.03 -6.87 -0.05
C VAL A 124 -1.22 -5.49 0.58
N ALA A 125 -0.57 -4.50 0.02
CA ALA A 125 -0.92 -3.09 0.19
C ALA A 125 -1.66 -2.63 -1.07
N VAL A 126 -2.79 -1.96 -0.93
CA VAL A 126 -3.55 -1.44 -2.07
C VAL A 126 -3.53 0.09 -2.05
N LEU A 127 -3.43 0.71 -3.21
CA LEU A 127 -3.55 2.16 -3.36
C LEU A 127 -4.92 2.51 -3.93
N ILE A 128 -5.68 3.27 -3.18
CA ILE A 128 -7.00 3.78 -3.55
C ILE A 128 -6.90 5.28 -3.77
N GLY A 129 -7.46 5.78 -4.87
CA GLY A 129 -7.46 7.19 -5.23
C GLY A 129 -8.56 7.99 -4.56
N PRO A 130 -8.48 9.35 -4.63
CA PRO A 130 -9.50 10.24 -4.10
C PRO A 130 -10.85 10.18 -4.84
N ASP A 131 -10.92 9.49 -5.96
CA ASP A 131 -12.17 9.15 -6.67
C ASP A 131 -12.81 7.85 -6.14
N GLY A 132 -12.17 7.19 -5.17
CA GLY A 132 -12.58 5.92 -4.58
C GLY A 132 -12.17 4.68 -5.37
N ARG A 133 -11.45 4.84 -6.47
CA ARG A 133 -11.04 3.71 -7.33
C ARG A 133 -9.70 3.13 -6.89
N LEU A 134 -9.58 1.82 -7.04
CA LEU A 134 -8.31 1.13 -6.91
C LEU A 134 -7.36 1.60 -8.04
N ILE A 135 -6.22 2.16 -7.66
CA ILE A 135 -5.14 2.55 -8.59
C ILE A 135 -4.23 1.36 -8.84
N GLY A 136 -3.90 0.59 -7.81
CA GLY A 136 -3.09 -0.59 -7.91
C GLY A 136 -2.81 -1.25 -6.57
N LYS A 137 -1.97 -2.27 -6.59
CA LYS A 137 -1.61 -3.06 -5.42
C LYS A 137 -0.15 -3.50 -5.48
N TYR A 138 0.45 -3.71 -4.32
CA TYR A 138 1.74 -4.36 -4.13
C TYR A 138 1.53 -5.63 -3.31
N ARG A 139 2.02 -6.77 -3.79
CA ARG A 139 2.07 -8.03 -3.06
C ARG A 139 3.40 -8.16 -2.35
N LYS A 140 3.38 -8.37 -1.05
CA LYS A 140 4.57 -8.51 -0.21
C LYS A 140 5.49 -9.60 -0.75
N ILE A 141 6.77 -9.26 -0.98
CA ILE A 141 7.77 -10.16 -1.57
C ILE A 141 8.52 -10.89 -0.47
N CYS A 142 9.03 -10.16 0.52
CA CYS A 142 9.82 -10.73 1.62
C CYS A 142 8.87 -11.16 2.74
N LEU A 143 8.50 -12.45 2.74
CA LEU A 143 7.61 -13.02 3.74
C LEU A 143 8.39 -13.51 4.95
N PRO A 144 7.98 -13.17 6.18
CA PRO A 144 8.46 -13.86 7.38
C PRO A 144 7.99 -15.32 7.38
N ARG A 145 8.76 -16.18 8.06
CA ARG A 145 8.49 -17.63 8.12
C ARG A 145 7.04 -17.96 8.50
N ALA A 146 6.49 -17.27 9.48
CA ALA A 146 5.12 -17.49 9.95
C ALA A 146 4.05 -17.24 8.86
N GLU A 147 4.27 -16.28 7.96
CA GLU A 147 3.35 -16.05 6.82
C GLU A 147 3.47 -17.16 5.77
N ILE A 148 4.69 -17.64 5.51
CA ILE A 148 4.92 -18.75 4.58
C ILE A 148 4.22 -20.03 5.13
N GLU A 149 4.42 -20.33 6.40
CA GLU A 149 3.78 -21.49 7.07
C GLU A 149 2.25 -21.36 7.11
N ALA A 150 1.73 -20.13 7.12
CA ALA A 150 0.30 -19.84 7.05
C ALA A 150 -0.27 -19.86 5.61
N GLY A 151 0.54 -20.16 4.60
CA GLY A 151 0.12 -20.32 3.20
C GLY A 151 0.08 -19.02 2.39
N ILE A 152 0.75 -17.95 2.84
CA ILE A 152 0.89 -16.72 2.06
C ILE A 152 1.90 -16.95 0.92
N THR A 153 1.52 -16.53 -0.26
CA THR A 153 2.34 -16.57 -1.48
C THR A 153 3.12 -15.26 -1.61
N PRO A 154 4.43 -15.30 -1.92
CA PRO A 154 5.20 -14.08 -2.15
C PRO A 154 4.80 -13.40 -3.47
N GLY A 155 4.85 -12.06 -3.48
CA GLY A 155 4.81 -11.28 -4.71
C GLY A 155 6.14 -11.34 -5.46
N HIS A 156 6.18 -10.73 -6.64
CA HIS A 156 7.37 -10.74 -7.50
C HIS A 156 7.58 -9.41 -8.25
N GLU A 157 6.73 -8.43 -8.00
CA GLU A 157 6.76 -7.14 -8.71
C GLU A 157 7.01 -5.98 -7.75
N TYR A 158 7.67 -4.93 -8.26
CA TYR A 158 7.87 -3.66 -7.57
C TYR A 158 7.13 -2.53 -8.31
N PRO A 159 5.81 -2.52 -8.27
CA PRO A 159 5.02 -1.55 -9.01
C PRO A 159 5.17 -0.14 -8.41
N VAL A 160 5.06 0.86 -9.29
CA VAL A 160 4.97 2.26 -8.91
C VAL A 160 3.72 2.88 -9.54
N PHE A 161 3.11 3.82 -8.84
CA PHE A 161 1.79 4.33 -9.20
C PHE A 161 1.83 5.86 -9.31
N PRO A 162 1.28 6.45 -10.38
CA PRO A 162 1.15 7.89 -10.49
C PRO A 162 0.10 8.42 -9.50
N THR A 163 0.42 9.52 -8.85
CA THR A 163 -0.50 10.29 -8.01
C THR A 163 -0.44 11.76 -8.40
N ARG A 164 -1.35 12.58 -7.88
CA ARG A 164 -1.31 14.04 -8.10
C ARG A 164 -0.06 14.74 -7.56
N PHE A 165 0.70 14.05 -6.70
CA PHE A 165 1.93 14.59 -6.07
C PHE A 165 3.20 14.09 -6.72
N GLY A 166 3.16 12.99 -7.44
CA GLY A 166 4.27 12.29 -8.04
C GLY A 166 4.04 10.80 -8.09
N THR A 167 5.07 10.04 -8.42
CA THR A 167 5.02 8.57 -8.44
C THR A 167 5.34 8.02 -7.06
N VAL A 168 4.55 7.05 -6.61
CA VAL A 168 4.74 6.37 -5.32
C VAL A 168 4.92 4.87 -5.51
N GLY A 169 5.79 4.26 -4.70
CA GLY A 169 5.87 2.82 -4.48
C GLY A 169 5.21 2.47 -3.14
N LEU A 170 4.74 1.22 -3.01
CA LEU A 170 4.17 0.69 -1.78
C LEU A 170 5.11 -0.32 -1.13
#